data_378cb8e11022e21c97cdd96010222205
#
_entry.id   378cb8e11022e21c97cdd96010222205
#
_cell.length_a   1.000
_cell.length_b   1.000
_cell.length_c   1.000
_cell.angle_alpha   90.00
_cell.angle_beta   90.00
_cell.angle_gamma   90.00
#
_symmetry.space_group_name_H-M   'P 1'
#
loop_
_entity.id
_entity.type
_entity.pdbx_description
1 polymer ?
#
loop_
_entity_poly.entity_id
_entity_poly.type
_entity_poly.pdbx_seq_one_letter_code
_entity_poly.pdbx_strand_id
1 'polypeptide(L)'
;MKSKLLSGMMLFMVSTGTFAQQYFSTPEQATDALAKAINEQNDNALSNLLGEDWRTFLPTDGIDPEAVDRFKRDWQVNHHTVIDDDMAWLTVGEYHWQLPVPAVKRAGGWQFDMQAAKDEILTREVGRNELAAIEALHAYVDAQDSYYALTSQYAQKIVSSEGKKDGLYWPVKPGEAPSPLGPAFSPKAPGQGYHGYHFRILPDSKSGFAMIAWPVSYGETGIMSFMINGEDRVWQANLGEKSAEEAKAIPTFNLDDRWQRVAQ
;
A
#
# COMPACT_ATOMS: atom_id res chain seq x y z
N MET A 1 44.14 55.24 -38.72
CA MET A 1 44.31 54.35 -37.60
C MET A 1 42.92 53.92 -37.13
N LYS A 2 42.48 52.72 -37.48
CA LYS A 2 41.18 52.15 -37.12
C LYS A 2 41.40 50.98 -36.13
N SER A 3 41.07 51.21 -34.88
CA SER A 3 41.11 50.21 -33.80
C SER A 3 39.88 49.32 -33.94
N LYS A 4 40.11 47.98 -34.09
CA LYS A 4 39.05 46.98 -34.04
C LYS A 4 38.98 46.42 -32.58
N LEU A 5 37.90 46.72 -31.87
CA LEU A 5 37.53 46.03 -30.65
C LEU A 5 37.02 44.63 -31.01
N LEU A 6 37.71 43.60 -30.56
CA LEU A 6 37.19 42.21 -30.50
C LEU A 6 36.40 42.05 -29.22
N SER A 7 35.07 41.91 -29.39
CA SER A 7 34.15 41.55 -28.27
C SER A 7 34.17 40.04 -28.11
N GLY A 8 34.83 39.54 -27.06
CA GLY A 8 34.84 38.12 -26.71
C GLY A 8 33.52 37.75 -26.02
N MET A 9 32.69 36.99 -26.72
CA MET A 9 31.48 36.39 -26.18
C MET A 9 31.85 35.13 -25.37
N MET A 10 31.85 35.26 -24.06
CA MET A 10 32.08 34.16 -23.12
C MET A 10 30.81 33.32 -23.03
N LEU A 11 30.84 32.16 -23.70
CA LEU A 11 29.76 31.19 -23.67
C LEU A 11 29.78 30.49 -22.31
N PHE A 12 28.91 30.86 -21.39
CA PHE A 12 28.63 30.08 -20.16
C PHE A 12 27.93 28.78 -20.55
N MET A 13 28.66 27.69 -20.62
CA MET A 13 28.06 26.36 -20.60
C MET A 13 27.51 26.09 -19.20
N VAL A 14 26.22 26.25 -19.05
CA VAL A 14 25.50 25.71 -17.91
C VAL A 14 25.46 24.19 -18.13
N SER A 15 26.41 23.46 -17.50
CA SER A 15 26.29 22.02 -17.39
C SER A 15 25.11 21.72 -16.43
N THR A 16 23.97 21.36 -16.99
CA THR A 16 22.91 20.66 -16.25
C THR A 16 23.52 19.32 -15.88
N GLY A 17 24.03 19.22 -14.66
CA GLY A 17 24.47 17.96 -14.09
C GLY A 17 23.23 17.07 -13.94
N THR A 18 23.02 16.19 -14.90
CA THR A 18 22.24 14.98 -14.65
C THR A 18 23.05 14.20 -13.62
N PHE A 19 22.56 14.14 -12.38
CA PHE A 19 23.16 13.25 -11.38
C PHE A 19 23.01 11.83 -11.91
N ALA A 20 24.10 11.28 -12.45
CA ALA A 20 24.12 9.90 -12.88
C ALA A 20 24.00 9.03 -11.62
N GLN A 21 23.05 8.11 -11.63
CA GLN A 21 22.85 7.13 -10.57
C GLN A 21 24.17 6.40 -10.27
N GLN A 22 24.39 6.07 -8.99
CA GLN A 22 25.65 5.50 -8.54
C GLN A 22 25.86 4.05 -9.00
N TYR A 23 27.09 3.72 -9.44
CA TYR A 23 27.55 2.36 -9.74
C TYR A 23 28.45 1.80 -8.65
N PHE A 24 28.40 0.49 -8.46
CA PHE A 24 29.21 -0.23 -7.48
C PHE A 24 29.99 -1.36 -8.13
N SER A 25 31.16 -1.67 -7.59
CA SER A 25 32.01 -2.75 -8.10
C SER A 25 31.43 -4.13 -7.78
N THR A 26 30.73 -4.26 -6.66
CA THR A 26 30.07 -5.52 -6.23
C THR A 26 28.62 -5.26 -5.80
N PRO A 27 27.75 -6.28 -5.86
CA PRO A 27 26.36 -6.12 -5.44
C PRO A 27 26.25 -5.91 -3.92
N GLU A 28 27.16 -6.46 -3.11
CA GLU A 28 27.18 -6.26 -1.66
C GLU A 28 27.41 -4.77 -1.33
N GLN A 29 28.34 -4.11 -2.02
CA GLN A 29 28.54 -2.66 -1.84
C GLN A 29 27.29 -1.85 -2.16
N ALA A 30 26.53 -2.25 -3.18
CA ALA A 30 25.27 -1.59 -3.53
C ALA A 30 24.23 -1.79 -2.42
N THR A 31 24.02 -3.04 -1.98
CA THR A 31 23.02 -3.36 -0.93
C THR A 31 23.38 -2.75 0.42
N ASP A 32 24.66 -2.71 0.80
CA ASP A 32 25.13 -2.04 2.03
C ASP A 32 24.88 -0.52 1.97
N ALA A 33 25.15 0.11 0.81
CA ALA A 33 24.89 1.53 0.63
C ALA A 33 23.38 1.85 0.75
N LEU A 34 22.52 1.00 0.17
CA LEU A 34 21.07 1.15 0.28
C LEU A 34 20.59 0.98 1.72
N ALA A 35 21.03 -0.07 2.40
CA ALA A 35 20.71 -0.30 3.80
C ALA A 35 21.13 0.86 4.70
N LYS A 36 22.33 1.41 4.47
CA LYS A 36 22.80 2.60 5.17
C LYS A 36 21.90 3.80 4.93
N ALA A 37 21.53 4.07 3.67
CA ALA A 37 20.65 5.19 3.33
C ALA A 37 19.25 5.05 3.97
N ILE A 38 18.68 3.84 4.04
CA ILE A 38 17.41 3.54 4.72
C ILE A 38 17.56 3.74 6.23
N ASN A 39 18.60 3.19 6.86
CA ASN A 39 18.83 3.27 8.29
C ASN A 39 19.02 4.73 8.77
N GLU A 40 19.69 5.55 7.97
CA GLU A 40 19.94 6.97 8.24
C GLU A 40 18.77 7.86 7.79
N GLN A 41 17.77 7.32 7.12
CA GLN A 41 16.65 8.06 6.50
C GLN A 41 17.16 9.21 5.60
N ASN A 42 18.21 8.93 4.83
CA ASN A 42 18.91 9.90 4.02
C ASN A 42 18.34 9.95 2.60
N ASP A 43 17.39 10.84 2.38
CA ASP A 43 16.70 11.04 1.11
C ASP A 43 17.64 11.35 -0.06
N ASN A 44 18.68 12.16 0.17
CA ASN A 44 19.65 12.48 -0.87
C ASN A 44 20.46 11.25 -1.29
N ALA A 45 20.85 10.41 -0.32
CA ALA A 45 21.52 9.15 -0.61
C ALA A 45 20.59 8.20 -1.37
N LEU A 46 19.30 8.11 -0.97
CA LEU A 46 18.31 7.30 -1.69
C LEU A 46 18.11 7.78 -3.13
N SER A 47 18.01 9.09 -3.38
CA SER A 47 17.91 9.63 -4.74
C SER A 47 19.16 9.32 -5.59
N ASN A 48 20.36 9.38 -5.02
CA ASN A 48 21.60 9.02 -5.72
C ASN A 48 21.67 7.51 -6.05
N LEU A 49 21.12 6.67 -5.20
CA LEU A 49 21.12 5.20 -5.37
C LEU A 49 20.01 4.73 -6.30
N LEU A 50 18.80 5.23 -6.13
CA LEU A 50 17.57 4.74 -6.75
C LEU A 50 17.12 5.56 -7.97
N GLY A 51 17.65 6.77 -8.15
CA GLY A 51 17.21 7.76 -9.14
C GLY A 51 16.32 8.85 -8.48
N GLU A 52 16.28 10.03 -9.10
CA GLU A 52 15.53 11.18 -8.56
C GLU A 52 14.03 10.94 -8.44
N ASP A 53 13.48 10.07 -9.30
CA ASP A 53 12.07 9.74 -9.40
C ASP A 53 11.65 8.51 -8.57
N TRP A 54 12.55 7.97 -7.73
CA TRP A 54 12.29 6.72 -6.99
C TRP A 54 10.99 6.73 -6.19
N ARG A 55 10.56 7.91 -5.70
CA ARG A 55 9.30 8.02 -4.95
C ARG A 55 8.06 7.77 -5.79
N THR A 56 8.14 7.89 -7.12
CA THR A 56 7.01 7.62 -8.02
C THR A 56 6.68 6.12 -8.13
N PHE A 57 7.60 5.27 -7.68
CA PHE A 57 7.43 3.80 -7.63
C PHE A 57 6.89 3.32 -6.28
N LEU A 58 6.76 4.22 -5.31
CA LEU A 58 6.21 3.88 -3.99
C LEU A 58 4.69 4.03 -3.99
N PRO A 59 4.01 3.36 -3.03
CA PRO A 59 2.60 3.61 -2.75
C PRO A 59 2.31 5.10 -2.54
N THR A 60 1.09 5.53 -2.92
CA THR A 60 0.66 6.93 -2.77
C THR A 60 0.69 7.42 -1.33
N ASP A 61 0.53 6.51 -0.36
CA ASP A 61 0.61 6.80 1.07
C ASP A 61 2.06 6.89 1.58
N GLY A 62 3.04 6.65 0.69
CA GLY A 62 4.46 6.67 1.00
C GLY A 62 4.96 5.39 1.67
N ILE A 63 6.12 5.49 2.33
CA ILE A 63 6.69 4.35 3.08
C ILE A 63 6.12 4.37 4.49
N ASP A 64 5.55 3.24 4.91
CA ASP A 64 5.09 3.03 6.28
C ASP A 64 6.27 3.16 7.27
N PRO A 65 6.22 4.09 8.25
CA PRO A 65 7.29 4.24 9.24
C PRO A 65 7.56 2.95 10.03
N GLU A 66 6.53 2.15 10.32
CA GLU A 66 6.70 0.88 11.00
C GLU A 66 7.47 -0.14 10.15
N ALA A 67 7.31 -0.10 8.81
CA ALA A 67 8.07 -0.95 7.90
C ALA A 67 9.56 -0.58 7.92
N VAL A 68 9.90 0.71 8.04
CA VAL A 68 11.29 1.16 8.21
C VAL A 68 11.85 0.68 9.53
N ASP A 69 11.10 0.75 10.62
CA ASP A 69 11.54 0.27 11.93
C ASP A 69 11.67 -1.25 11.98
N ARG A 70 10.79 -2.00 11.30
CA ARG A 70 10.95 -3.46 11.10
C ARG A 70 12.24 -3.76 10.33
N PHE A 71 12.48 -3.08 9.20
CA PHE A 71 13.71 -3.24 8.43
C PHE A 71 14.96 -3.02 9.27
N LYS A 72 15.01 -1.94 10.09
CA LYS A 72 16.14 -1.65 10.97
C LYS A 72 16.42 -2.77 11.99
N ARG A 73 15.36 -3.32 12.59
CA ARG A 73 15.49 -4.46 13.52
C ARG A 73 15.99 -5.71 12.79
N ASP A 74 15.39 -6.03 11.65
CA ASP A 74 15.71 -7.21 10.87
C ASP A 74 17.13 -7.17 10.31
N TRP A 75 17.60 -5.99 9.91
CA TRP A 75 18.98 -5.76 9.52
C TRP A 75 19.98 -6.15 10.61
N GLN A 76 19.68 -5.84 11.88
CA GLN A 76 20.55 -6.20 13.01
C GLN A 76 20.55 -7.70 13.31
N VAL A 77 19.47 -8.40 12.96
CA VAL A 77 19.36 -9.85 13.18
C VAL A 77 20.17 -10.62 12.14
N ASN A 78 19.94 -10.35 10.88
CA ASN A 78 20.64 -10.96 9.75
C ASN A 78 20.46 -10.11 8.49
N HIS A 79 21.49 -10.06 7.64
CA HIS A 79 21.39 -9.43 6.33
C HIS A 79 22.41 -10.06 5.38
N HIS A 80 22.03 -10.24 4.13
CA HIS A 80 22.92 -10.70 3.07
C HIS A 80 22.41 -10.34 1.69
N THR A 81 23.30 -10.38 0.71
CA THR A 81 22.96 -10.16 -0.69
C THR A 81 22.73 -11.50 -1.37
N VAL A 82 21.55 -11.69 -1.95
CA VAL A 82 21.23 -12.83 -2.80
C VAL A 82 21.48 -12.43 -4.24
N ILE A 83 22.28 -13.23 -4.97
CA ILE A 83 22.63 -12.99 -6.36
C ILE A 83 22.01 -14.09 -7.22
N ASP A 84 21.33 -13.67 -8.28
CA ASP A 84 20.80 -14.53 -9.32
C ASP A 84 21.14 -13.91 -10.69
N ASP A 85 22.05 -14.53 -11.42
CA ASP A 85 22.64 -14.05 -12.66
C ASP A 85 23.17 -12.59 -12.57
N ASP A 86 22.55 -11.69 -13.29
CA ASP A 86 22.88 -10.26 -13.35
C ASP A 86 22.02 -9.40 -12.42
N MET A 87 21.31 -10.00 -11.47
CA MET A 87 20.48 -9.33 -10.48
C MET A 87 20.91 -9.70 -9.06
N ALA A 88 20.78 -8.77 -8.14
CA ALA A 88 21.09 -8.98 -6.73
C ALA A 88 20.11 -8.23 -5.84
N TRP A 89 19.68 -8.86 -4.75
CA TRP A 89 18.75 -8.31 -3.78
C TRP A 89 19.30 -8.33 -2.38
N LEU A 90 18.92 -7.35 -1.59
CA LEU A 90 19.14 -7.34 -0.15
C LEU A 90 18.05 -8.19 0.53
N THR A 91 18.45 -9.12 1.39
CA THR A 91 17.57 -9.84 2.31
C THR A 91 17.93 -9.50 3.74
N VAL A 92 16.91 -9.43 4.61
CA VAL A 92 17.06 -9.10 6.03
C VAL A 92 16.21 -10.00 6.92
N GLY A 93 16.61 -10.12 8.18
CA GLY A 93 15.87 -10.81 9.22
C GLY A 93 15.99 -12.34 9.17
N GLU A 94 15.39 -12.98 10.17
CA GLU A 94 15.38 -14.44 10.32
C GLU A 94 14.65 -15.14 9.16
N TYR A 95 13.61 -14.51 8.63
CA TYR A 95 12.80 -15.05 7.53
C TYR A 95 13.29 -14.64 6.15
N HIS A 96 14.50 -14.05 6.05
CA HIS A 96 15.11 -13.63 4.79
C HIS A 96 14.18 -12.76 3.91
N TRP A 97 13.51 -11.79 4.56
CA TRP A 97 12.66 -10.88 3.81
C TRP A 97 13.48 -10.10 2.78
N GLN A 98 13.09 -10.21 1.52
CA GLN A 98 13.80 -9.60 0.39
C GLN A 98 13.26 -8.21 0.09
N LEU A 99 14.16 -7.23 0.02
CA LEU A 99 13.82 -5.89 -0.44
C LEU A 99 13.43 -5.95 -1.94
N PRO A 100 12.32 -5.32 -2.37
CA PRO A 100 11.80 -5.50 -3.74
C PRO A 100 12.66 -4.84 -4.83
N VAL A 101 13.66 -4.01 -4.48
CA VAL A 101 14.48 -3.26 -5.43
C VAL A 101 15.78 -4.03 -5.72
N PRO A 102 15.95 -4.55 -6.94
CA PRO A 102 17.19 -5.23 -7.31
C PRO A 102 18.32 -4.25 -7.65
N ALA A 103 19.55 -4.63 -7.33
CA ALA A 103 20.72 -4.12 -8.01
C ALA A 103 20.95 -4.97 -9.27
N VAL A 104 21.15 -4.32 -10.42
CA VAL A 104 21.32 -4.98 -11.73
C VAL A 104 22.72 -4.69 -12.25
N LYS A 105 23.38 -5.72 -12.77
CA LYS A 105 24.71 -5.60 -13.38
C LYS A 105 24.62 -4.92 -14.74
N ARG A 106 25.40 -3.87 -14.90
CA ARG A 106 25.51 -3.07 -16.14
C ARG A 106 26.99 -2.96 -16.54
N ALA A 107 27.27 -2.35 -17.68
CA ALA A 107 28.65 -2.14 -18.15
C ALA A 107 29.52 -1.35 -17.15
N GLY A 108 28.93 -0.46 -16.34
CA GLY A 108 29.65 0.34 -15.32
C GLY A 108 29.74 -0.32 -13.94
N GLY A 109 29.15 -1.49 -13.74
CA GLY A 109 29.05 -2.16 -12.44
C GLY A 109 27.60 -2.44 -12.03
N TRP A 110 27.35 -2.56 -10.73
CA TRP A 110 26.03 -2.80 -10.17
C TRP A 110 25.31 -1.48 -9.87
N GLN A 111 24.05 -1.40 -10.22
CA GLN A 111 23.21 -0.21 -10.09
C GLN A 111 21.78 -0.65 -9.76
N PHE A 112 21.07 0.06 -8.88
CA PHE A 112 19.67 -0.22 -8.61
C PHE A 112 18.77 0.08 -9.80
N ASP A 113 17.71 -0.70 -9.97
CA ASP A 113 16.76 -0.57 -11.07
C ASP A 113 15.33 -0.53 -10.52
N MET A 114 14.78 0.69 -10.36
CA MET A 114 13.41 0.90 -9.87
C MET A 114 12.36 0.43 -10.88
N GLN A 115 12.67 0.44 -12.19
CA GLN A 115 11.74 -0.06 -13.18
C GLN A 115 11.59 -1.58 -13.09
N ALA A 116 12.69 -2.31 -12.82
CA ALA A 116 12.63 -3.75 -12.57
C ALA A 116 11.91 -4.08 -11.24
N ALA A 117 11.91 -3.14 -10.27
CA ALA A 117 11.19 -3.30 -8.99
C ALA A 117 9.69 -3.05 -9.09
N LYS A 118 9.22 -2.36 -10.12
CA LYS A 118 7.85 -1.81 -10.20
C LYS A 118 6.76 -2.85 -9.99
N ASP A 119 6.83 -3.95 -10.72
CA ASP A 119 5.78 -4.99 -10.67
C ASP A 119 5.76 -5.70 -9.32
N GLU A 120 6.93 -5.91 -8.72
CA GLU A 120 7.04 -6.52 -7.39
C GLU A 120 6.51 -5.59 -6.29
N ILE A 121 6.84 -4.30 -6.36
CA ILE A 121 6.31 -3.30 -5.43
C ILE A 121 4.79 -3.26 -5.50
N LEU A 122 4.23 -3.19 -6.72
CA LEU A 122 2.79 -3.17 -6.96
C LEU A 122 2.12 -4.46 -6.46
N THR A 123 2.69 -5.63 -6.76
CA THR A 123 2.16 -6.93 -6.32
C THR A 123 2.09 -7.00 -4.79
N ARG A 124 3.13 -6.53 -4.10
CA ARG A 124 3.15 -6.50 -2.62
C ARG A 124 2.17 -5.49 -2.05
N GLU A 125 1.98 -4.34 -2.71
CA GLU A 125 1.00 -3.34 -2.29
C GLU A 125 -0.42 -3.91 -2.41
N VAL A 126 -0.77 -4.45 -3.57
CA VAL A 126 -2.07 -5.12 -3.81
C VAL A 126 -2.32 -6.19 -2.75
N GLY A 127 -1.34 -7.08 -2.51
CA GLY A 127 -1.49 -8.14 -1.51
C GLY A 127 -1.73 -7.62 -0.09
N ARG A 128 -1.01 -6.57 0.35
CA ARG A 128 -1.25 -5.94 1.66
C ARG A 128 -2.63 -5.31 1.76
N ASN A 129 -3.07 -4.63 0.72
CA ASN A 129 -4.38 -3.98 0.69
C ASN A 129 -5.51 -5.03 0.73
N GLU A 130 -5.38 -6.14 0.00
CA GLU A 130 -6.34 -7.24 0.01
C GLU A 130 -6.43 -7.89 1.39
N LEU A 131 -5.30 -8.18 2.04
CA LEU A 131 -5.29 -8.71 3.40
C LEU A 131 -5.92 -7.74 4.40
N ALA A 132 -5.59 -6.45 4.32
CA ALA A 132 -6.19 -5.43 5.18
C ALA A 132 -7.70 -5.28 4.93
N ALA A 133 -8.17 -5.45 3.69
CA ALA A 133 -9.60 -5.45 3.38
C ALA A 133 -10.32 -6.66 4.01
N ILE A 134 -9.71 -7.85 3.99
CA ILE A 134 -10.24 -9.05 4.65
C ILE A 134 -10.31 -8.85 6.17
N GLU A 135 -9.25 -8.34 6.80
CA GLU A 135 -9.23 -8.03 8.24
C GLU A 135 -10.29 -6.99 8.61
N ALA A 136 -10.48 -5.97 7.76
CA ALA A 136 -11.51 -4.97 7.94
C ALA A 136 -12.93 -5.56 7.88
N LEU A 137 -13.15 -6.55 7.01
CA LEU A 137 -14.43 -7.26 6.94
C LEU A 137 -14.72 -8.07 8.20
N HIS A 138 -13.73 -8.76 8.78
CA HIS A 138 -13.88 -9.44 10.08
C HIS A 138 -14.16 -8.44 11.21
N ALA A 139 -13.41 -7.34 11.28
CA ALA A 139 -13.66 -6.27 12.26
C ALA A 139 -15.07 -5.64 12.11
N TYR A 140 -15.62 -5.63 10.91
CA TYR A 140 -16.98 -5.20 10.67
C TYR A 140 -18.01 -6.15 11.30
N VAL A 141 -17.81 -7.46 11.23
CA VAL A 141 -18.70 -8.45 11.88
C VAL A 141 -18.69 -8.25 13.39
N ASP A 142 -17.51 -8.16 14.00
CA ASP A 142 -17.35 -7.89 15.44
C ASP A 142 -18.04 -6.57 15.86
N ALA A 143 -17.95 -5.55 15.01
CA ALA A 143 -18.61 -4.27 15.26
C ALA A 143 -20.13 -4.35 15.16
N GLN A 144 -20.68 -5.15 14.24
CA GLN A 144 -22.12 -5.39 14.14
C GLN A 144 -22.65 -6.12 15.37
N ASP A 145 -21.94 -7.13 15.86
CA ASP A 145 -22.32 -7.86 17.08
C ASP A 145 -22.26 -6.93 18.31
N SER A 146 -21.24 -6.11 18.42
CA SER A 146 -21.13 -5.09 19.46
C SER A 146 -22.27 -4.06 19.39
N TYR A 147 -22.62 -3.60 18.19
CA TYR A 147 -23.73 -2.66 17.98
C TYR A 147 -25.07 -3.31 18.32
N TYR A 148 -25.28 -4.57 17.91
CA TYR A 148 -26.49 -5.33 18.24
C TYR A 148 -26.68 -5.51 19.76
N ALA A 149 -25.59 -5.79 20.48
CA ALA A 149 -25.61 -5.88 21.94
C ALA A 149 -26.03 -4.56 22.61
N LEU A 150 -25.74 -3.41 21.99
CA LEU A 150 -26.12 -2.09 22.51
C LEU A 150 -27.54 -1.66 22.12
N THR A 151 -28.04 -2.06 20.94
CA THR A 151 -29.23 -1.47 20.31
C THR A 151 -30.32 -2.48 19.99
N SER A 152 -30.01 -3.79 20.04
CA SER A 152 -30.86 -4.91 19.59
C SER A 152 -31.22 -4.83 18.09
N GLN A 153 -30.39 -4.14 17.29
CA GLN A 153 -30.54 -4.00 15.86
C GLN A 153 -29.13 -3.97 15.20
N TYR A 154 -29.05 -4.40 13.95
CA TYR A 154 -27.82 -4.24 13.17
C TYR A 154 -27.76 -2.86 12.52
N ALA A 155 -26.55 -2.27 12.52
CA ALA A 155 -26.32 -0.97 11.92
C ALA A 155 -26.45 -1.04 10.39
N GLN A 156 -27.11 -0.03 9.82
CA GLN A 156 -27.26 0.13 8.37
C GLN A 156 -26.28 1.16 7.78
N LYS A 157 -25.40 1.70 8.62
CA LYS A 157 -24.37 2.68 8.24
C LYS A 157 -23.04 2.33 8.89
N ILE A 158 -21.95 2.55 8.18
CA ILE A 158 -20.60 2.46 8.76
C ILE A 158 -20.38 3.67 9.67
N VAL A 159 -20.59 4.88 9.15
CA VAL A 159 -20.42 6.13 9.90
C VAL A 159 -21.80 6.66 10.31
N SER A 160 -21.94 6.97 11.57
CA SER A 160 -23.17 7.56 12.12
C SER A 160 -23.45 8.95 11.56
N SER A 161 -24.71 9.31 11.44
CA SER A 161 -25.12 10.69 11.18
C SER A 161 -24.63 11.61 12.29
N GLU A 162 -24.36 12.88 11.97
CA GLU A 162 -23.89 13.86 12.93
C GLU A 162 -24.79 13.93 14.18
N GLY A 163 -24.17 13.82 15.35
CA GLY A 163 -24.85 13.84 16.65
C GLY A 163 -25.71 12.59 16.97
N LYS A 164 -25.64 11.53 16.13
CA LYS A 164 -26.36 10.27 16.35
C LYS A 164 -25.40 9.11 16.57
N LYS A 165 -25.97 7.98 17.01
CA LYS A 165 -25.29 6.68 17.12
C LYS A 165 -26.04 5.64 16.27
N ASP A 166 -26.32 6.01 14.99
CA ASP A 166 -27.09 5.21 14.03
C ASP A 166 -26.22 4.47 12.99
N GLY A 167 -24.93 4.32 13.28
CA GLY A 167 -23.93 3.58 12.51
C GLY A 167 -22.91 2.94 13.44
N LEU A 168 -21.92 2.24 12.90
CA LEU A 168 -20.89 1.52 13.64
C LEU A 168 -19.81 2.43 14.22
N TYR A 169 -19.56 3.57 13.60
CA TYR A 169 -18.61 4.57 14.07
C TYR A 169 -19.30 5.90 14.41
N TRP A 170 -18.95 6.48 15.56
CA TRP A 170 -19.23 7.86 15.94
C TRP A 170 -18.06 8.43 16.76
N PRO A 171 -17.79 9.74 16.66
CA PRO A 171 -16.80 10.39 17.51
C PRO A 171 -17.19 10.29 18.99
N VAL A 172 -16.23 9.94 19.83
CA VAL A 172 -16.42 9.86 21.30
C VAL A 172 -15.59 10.91 22.00
N LYS A 173 -16.08 11.39 23.16
CA LYS A 173 -15.34 12.29 24.03
C LYS A 173 -14.46 11.48 25.00
N PRO A 174 -13.41 12.08 25.57
CA PRO A 174 -12.61 11.44 26.60
C PRO A 174 -13.49 10.93 27.75
N GLY A 175 -13.39 9.63 28.07
CA GLY A 175 -14.17 8.97 29.12
C GLY A 175 -15.49 8.36 28.67
N GLU A 176 -15.93 8.55 27.43
CA GLU A 176 -17.06 7.82 26.85
C GLU A 176 -16.63 6.44 26.33
N ALA A 177 -17.59 5.50 26.30
CA ALA A 177 -17.37 4.20 25.69
C ALA A 177 -17.09 4.36 24.18
N PRO A 178 -16.11 3.62 23.63
CA PRO A 178 -15.76 3.69 22.20
C PRO A 178 -16.94 3.24 21.32
N SER A 179 -16.98 3.74 20.08
CA SER A 179 -17.87 3.20 19.05
C SER A 179 -17.42 1.79 18.64
N PRO A 180 -18.32 0.93 18.16
CA PRO A 180 -17.98 -0.42 17.70
C PRO A 180 -16.86 -0.49 16.68
N LEU A 181 -16.82 0.45 15.73
CA LEU A 181 -15.69 0.63 14.82
C LEU A 181 -14.82 1.82 15.25
N GLY A 182 -13.53 1.71 14.99
CA GLY A 182 -12.57 2.79 15.21
C GLY A 182 -12.62 3.88 14.12
N PRO A 183 -11.96 5.05 14.37
CA PRO A 183 -11.94 6.18 13.44
C PRO A 183 -11.24 5.89 12.11
N ALA A 184 -10.43 4.84 12.02
CA ALA A 184 -9.72 4.44 10.81
C ALA A 184 -10.69 4.08 9.66
N PHE A 185 -11.89 3.59 9.97
CA PHE A 185 -12.94 3.26 8.99
C PHE A 185 -13.73 4.48 8.50
N SER A 186 -13.50 5.66 9.06
CA SER A 186 -14.10 6.90 8.59
C SER A 186 -13.22 7.50 7.49
N PRO A 187 -13.68 7.58 6.22
CA PRO A 187 -12.88 8.17 5.16
C PRO A 187 -12.58 9.63 5.48
N LYS A 188 -11.30 10.00 5.40
CA LYS A 188 -10.84 11.38 5.68
C LYS A 188 -11.26 12.36 4.58
N ALA A 189 -11.53 11.85 3.37
CA ALA A 189 -12.01 12.63 2.23
C ALA A 189 -12.99 11.81 1.38
N PRO A 190 -13.92 12.45 0.65
CA PRO A 190 -14.80 11.76 -0.30
C PRO A 190 -14.00 10.96 -1.33
N GLY A 191 -14.37 9.70 -1.54
CA GLY A 191 -13.70 8.81 -2.50
C GLY A 191 -12.41 8.15 -1.99
N GLN A 192 -11.94 8.51 -0.80
CA GLN A 192 -10.82 7.84 -0.15
C GLN A 192 -11.29 6.51 0.43
N GLY A 193 -10.61 5.41 0.04
CA GLY A 193 -10.83 4.09 0.60
C GLY A 193 -10.07 3.89 1.93
N TYR A 194 -10.32 2.76 2.58
CA TYR A 194 -9.52 2.26 3.68
C TYR A 194 -8.58 1.19 3.12
N HIS A 195 -7.26 1.38 3.24
CA HIS A 195 -6.25 0.49 2.64
C HIS A 195 -6.54 0.15 1.18
N GLY A 196 -6.81 1.17 0.35
CA GLY A 196 -7.06 1.00 -1.08
C GLY A 196 -8.40 0.35 -1.44
N TYR A 197 -9.33 0.20 -0.49
CA TYR A 197 -10.64 -0.43 -0.68
C TYR A 197 -11.80 0.46 -0.26
N HIS A 198 -12.91 0.36 -1.01
CA HIS A 198 -14.21 0.87 -0.64
C HIS A 198 -15.05 -0.22 0.02
N PHE A 199 -15.91 0.18 0.96
CA PHE A 199 -16.78 -0.73 1.69
C PHE A 199 -18.23 -0.26 1.64
N ARG A 200 -19.17 -1.21 1.54
CA ARG A 200 -20.61 -0.94 1.57
C ARG A 200 -21.36 -2.05 2.29
N ILE A 201 -22.25 -1.67 3.18
CA ILE A 201 -23.18 -2.59 3.84
C ILE A 201 -24.17 -3.13 2.81
N LEU A 202 -24.43 -4.43 2.88
CA LEU A 202 -25.42 -5.13 2.10
C LEU A 202 -26.50 -5.71 3.03
N PRO A 203 -27.78 -5.71 2.63
CA PRO A 203 -28.79 -6.52 3.27
C PRO A 203 -28.46 -8.02 3.11
N ASP A 204 -28.62 -8.78 4.19
CA ASP A 204 -28.64 -10.25 4.16
C ASP A 204 -29.85 -10.76 4.95
N SER A 205 -30.76 -11.46 4.28
CA SER A 205 -31.99 -12.00 4.90
C SER A 205 -31.75 -13.16 5.87
N LYS A 206 -30.57 -13.80 5.79
CA LYS A 206 -30.21 -14.96 6.61
C LYS A 206 -29.51 -14.58 7.91
N SER A 207 -28.47 -13.75 7.80
CA SER A 207 -27.64 -13.35 8.94
C SER A 207 -27.91 -11.92 9.43
N GLY A 208 -28.82 -11.19 8.76
CA GLY A 208 -29.22 -9.84 9.15
C GLY A 208 -28.34 -8.73 8.57
N PHE A 209 -27.08 -9.01 8.23
CA PHE A 209 -26.14 -8.06 7.65
C PHE A 209 -25.09 -8.76 6.78
N ALA A 210 -24.54 -8.01 5.85
CA ALA A 210 -23.37 -8.36 5.07
C ALA A 210 -22.62 -7.09 4.66
N MET A 211 -21.41 -7.26 4.16
CA MET A 211 -20.60 -6.17 3.60
C MET A 211 -19.90 -6.62 2.32
N ILE A 212 -19.75 -5.71 1.37
CA ILE A 212 -18.91 -5.86 0.19
C ILE A 212 -17.77 -4.86 0.25
N ALA A 213 -16.56 -5.32 -0.14
CA ALA A 213 -15.38 -4.51 -0.34
C ALA A 213 -14.90 -4.63 -1.78
N TRP A 214 -14.46 -3.54 -2.40
CA TRP A 214 -13.90 -3.52 -3.75
C TRP A 214 -12.77 -2.50 -3.85
N PRO A 215 -11.74 -2.71 -4.75
CA PRO A 215 -10.61 -1.81 -4.85
C PRO A 215 -11.02 -0.41 -5.31
N VAL A 216 -10.34 0.60 -4.79
CA VAL A 216 -10.47 2.00 -5.26
C VAL A 216 -10.07 2.11 -6.72
N SER A 217 -8.96 1.44 -7.10
CA SER A 217 -8.44 1.34 -8.47
C SER A 217 -8.05 -0.11 -8.76
N TYR A 218 -8.79 -0.75 -9.68
CA TYR A 218 -8.52 -2.13 -10.08
C TYR A 218 -7.13 -2.26 -10.71
N GLY A 219 -6.35 -3.27 -10.25
CA GLY A 219 -4.98 -3.52 -10.72
C GLY A 219 -3.91 -2.60 -10.09
N GLU A 220 -4.31 -1.58 -9.33
CA GLU A 220 -3.39 -0.67 -8.62
C GLU A 220 -3.51 -0.83 -7.10
N THR A 221 -4.72 -0.73 -6.54
CA THR A 221 -4.94 -0.86 -5.10
C THR A 221 -5.44 -2.24 -4.69
N GLY A 222 -5.94 -3.05 -5.63
CA GLY A 222 -6.42 -4.40 -5.42
C GLY A 222 -6.93 -5.02 -6.72
N ILE A 223 -7.05 -6.34 -6.75
CA ILE A 223 -7.61 -7.13 -7.86
C ILE A 223 -8.92 -7.77 -7.43
N MET A 224 -8.95 -8.40 -6.26
CA MET A 224 -10.13 -9.11 -5.78
C MET A 224 -11.12 -8.15 -5.12
N SER A 225 -12.41 -8.43 -5.28
CA SER A 225 -13.47 -7.88 -4.44
C SER A 225 -13.89 -8.93 -3.43
N PHE A 226 -14.34 -8.51 -2.25
CA PHE A 226 -14.64 -9.40 -1.14
C PHE A 226 -16.05 -9.18 -0.64
N MET A 227 -16.71 -10.25 -0.16
CA MET A 227 -17.94 -10.16 0.61
C MET A 227 -17.84 -10.95 1.89
N ILE A 228 -18.51 -10.47 2.95
CA ILE A 228 -18.67 -11.14 4.22
C ILE A 228 -20.14 -11.04 4.67
N ASN A 229 -20.61 -12.00 5.44
CA ASN A 229 -21.90 -11.94 6.12
C ASN A 229 -21.76 -12.24 7.63
N GLY A 230 -22.85 -12.24 8.37
CA GLY A 230 -22.84 -12.48 9.80
C GLY A 230 -22.41 -13.89 10.25
N GLU A 231 -22.09 -14.79 9.31
CA GLU A 231 -21.45 -16.08 9.63
C GLU A 231 -19.91 -15.95 9.72
N ASP A 232 -19.36 -14.74 9.59
CA ASP A 232 -17.93 -14.42 9.60
C ASP A 232 -17.11 -15.21 8.57
N ARG A 233 -17.70 -15.39 7.37
CA ARG A 233 -17.05 -16.07 6.25
C ARG A 233 -16.82 -15.10 5.11
N VAL A 234 -15.58 -15.06 4.60
CA VAL A 234 -15.19 -14.18 3.49
C VAL A 234 -15.22 -14.95 2.18
N TRP A 235 -15.79 -14.32 1.16
CA TRP A 235 -15.75 -14.74 -0.24
C TRP A 235 -15.05 -13.68 -1.07
N GLN A 236 -14.35 -14.12 -2.12
CA GLN A 236 -13.64 -13.27 -3.07
C GLN A 236 -14.09 -13.55 -4.50
N ALA A 237 -14.06 -12.51 -5.33
CA ALA A 237 -14.28 -12.62 -6.77
C ALA A 237 -13.45 -11.56 -7.51
N ASN A 238 -12.88 -11.90 -8.65
CA ASN A 238 -12.30 -10.91 -9.55
C ASN A 238 -13.43 -10.35 -10.43
N LEU A 239 -13.86 -9.12 -10.14
CA LEU A 239 -14.90 -8.42 -10.89
C LEU A 239 -14.33 -7.61 -12.09
N GLY A 240 -12.98 -7.61 -12.25
CA GLY A 240 -12.30 -6.96 -13.37
C GLY A 240 -12.26 -5.44 -13.28
N GLU A 241 -11.93 -4.80 -14.39
CA GLU A 241 -11.78 -3.33 -14.49
C GLU A 241 -13.03 -2.54 -14.07
N LYS A 242 -14.21 -3.17 -14.14
CA LYS A 242 -15.49 -2.58 -13.72
C LYS A 242 -15.89 -2.95 -12.31
N SER A 243 -14.97 -3.40 -11.47
CA SER A 243 -15.24 -3.85 -10.10
C SER A 243 -16.07 -2.84 -9.29
N ALA A 244 -15.81 -1.54 -9.43
CA ALA A 244 -16.54 -0.49 -8.74
C ALA A 244 -18.02 -0.37 -9.19
N GLU A 245 -18.29 -0.53 -10.49
CA GLU A 245 -19.65 -0.51 -11.04
C GLU A 245 -20.40 -1.76 -10.63
N GLU A 246 -19.80 -2.93 -10.80
CA GLU A 246 -20.39 -4.22 -10.45
C GLU A 246 -20.65 -4.34 -8.95
N ALA A 247 -19.69 -3.99 -8.09
CA ALA A 247 -19.89 -4.01 -6.64
C ALA A 247 -21.00 -3.08 -6.17
N LYS A 248 -21.14 -1.89 -6.77
CA LYS A 248 -22.24 -0.95 -6.47
C LYS A 248 -23.60 -1.47 -6.95
N ALA A 249 -23.64 -2.27 -8.01
CA ALA A 249 -24.86 -2.83 -8.56
C ALA A 249 -25.39 -4.04 -7.78
N ILE A 250 -24.57 -4.69 -6.92
CA ILE A 250 -25.01 -5.82 -6.09
C ILE A 250 -26.00 -5.32 -5.02
N PRO A 251 -27.28 -5.70 -5.04
CA PRO A 251 -28.27 -5.13 -4.13
C PRO A 251 -28.30 -5.80 -2.74
N THR A 252 -27.96 -7.08 -2.67
CA THR A 252 -28.03 -7.91 -1.45
C THR A 252 -26.88 -8.91 -1.47
N PHE A 253 -26.58 -9.48 -0.30
CA PHE A 253 -25.65 -10.60 -0.24
C PHE A 253 -26.19 -11.80 -1.00
N ASN A 254 -25.53 -12.14 -2.11
CA ASN A 254 -25.82 -13.30 -2.93
C ASN A 254 -24.55 -13.75 -3.64
N LEU A 255 -24.22 -15.03 -3.52
CA LEU A 255 -23.04 -15.64 -4.11
C LEU A 255 -23.42 -16.32 -5.40
N ASP A 256 -22.93 -15.83 -6.53
CA ASP A 256 -22.94 -16.53 -7.82
C ASP A 256 -21.65 -17.35 -8.01
N ASP A 257 -21.51 -18.03 -9.14
CA ASP A 257 -20.40 -18.94 -9.45
C ASP A 257 -19.01 -18.25 -9.51
N ARG A 258 -18.95 -16.92 -9.52
CA ARG A 258 -17.69 -16.14 -9.50
C ARG A 258 -17.07 -16.08 -8.10
N TRP A 259 -17.91 -16.21 -7.04
CA TRP A 259 -17.47 -16.05 -5.68
C TRP A 259 -16.90 -17.35 -5.10
N GLN A 260 -15.68 -17.28 -4.65
CA GLN A 260 -14.96 -18.39 -4.02
C GLN A 260 -14.68 -18.06 -2.55
N ARG A 261 -14.79 -19.05 -1.68
CA ARG A 261 -14.45 -18.86 -0.27
C ARG A 261 -12.95 -18.61 -0.12
N VAL A 262 -12.59 -17.58 0.62
CA VAL A 262 -11.21 -17.33 1.03
C VAL A 262 -10.77 -18.44 1.99
N ALA A 263 -9.61 -19.06 1.75
CA ALA A 263 -9.02 -20.03 2.68
C ALA A 263 -8.59 -19.27 3.96
N GLN A 264 -8.97 -19.81 5.10
CA GLN A 264 -8.51 -19.32 6.42
C GLN A 264 -7.13 -19.83 6.73
#